data_81b6dcaea5fee8173e8fb0e8fad57a1b
#
_entry.id   81b6dcaea5fee8173e8fb0e8fad57a1b
#
_cell.length_a   1.000
_cell.length_b   1.000
_cell.length_c   1.000
_cell.angle_alpha   90.00
_cell.angle_beta   90.00
_cell.angle_gamma   90.00
#
_symmetry.space_group_name_H-M   'P 1'
#
loop_
_entity.id
_entity.type
_entity.pdbx_description
1 polymer ?
#
loop_
_entity_poly.entity_id
_entity_poly.type
_entity_poly.pdbx_seq_one_letter_code
_entity_poly.pdbx_strand_id
1 'polypeptide(L)' 'MNKQLQELFYSEMDHRHLDFDAFPEYTDLLHQSMAIFPGGNLPGEIVQLLDTSNCISFAHGLRLGLRLKRWAQSLPL' A
#
# COMPACT_ATOMS: atom_id res chain seq x y z
N MET A 1 -10.07 0.47 10.98
CA MET A 1 -9.96 -0.33 9.74
C MET A 1 -10.02 -1.80 10.09
N ASN A 2 -10.49 -2.64 9.18
CA ASN A 2 -10.63 -4.08 9.42
C ASN A 2 -9.27 -4.73 9.66
N LYS A 3 -9.16 -5.43 10.80
CA LYS A 3 -7.90 -6.04 11.23
C LYS A 3 -7.44 -7.15 10.26
N GLN A 4 -8.37 -7.93 9.72
CA GLN A 4 -8.03 -9.00 8.78
C GLN A 4 -7.44 -8.44 7.48
N LEU A 5 -7.94 -7.31 6.99
CA LEU A 5 -7.38 -6.64 5.82
C LEU A 5 -5.99 -6.08 6.10
N GLN A 6 -5.76 -5.55 7.30
CA GLN A 6 -4.43 -5.10 7.70
C GLN A 6 -3.44 -6.26 7.75
N GLU A 7 -3.84 -7.39 8.33
CA GLU A 7 -2.99 -8.58 8.41
C GLU A 7 -2.64 -9.11 7.02
N LEU A 8 -3.61 -9.12 6.10
CA LEU A 8 -3.37 -9.51 4.72
C LEU A 8 -2.38 -8.56 4.03
N PHE A 9 -2.54 -7.25 4.22
CA PHE A 9 -1.64 -6.26 3.66
C PHE A 9 -0.20 -6.46 4.14
N TYR A 10 0.00 -6.62 5.44
CA TYR A 10 1.32 -6.85 6.00
C TYR A 10 1.92 -8.18 5.56
N SER A 11 1.09 -9.22 5.41
CA SER A 11 1.53 -10.52 4.88
C SER A 11 2.03 -10.38 3.44
N GLU A 12 1.33 -9.63 2.60
CA GLU A 12 1.77 -9.38 1.23
C GLU A 12 3.11 -8.64 1.17
N MET A 13 3.31 -7.69 2.07
CA MET A 13 4.60 -6.98 2.17
C MET A 13 5.71 -7.91 2.68
N ASP A 14 5.44 -8.71 3.70
CA ASP A 14 6.43 -9.63 4.28
C ASP A 14 6.89 -10.68 3.28
N HIS A 15 6.00 -11.15 2.42
CA HIS A 15 6.33 -12.12 1.36
C HIS A 15 6.80 -11.46 0.07
N ARG A 16 6.97 -10.13 0.08
CA ARG A 16 7.40 -9.32 -1.05
C ARG A 16 6.52 -9.42 -2.29
N HIS A 17 5.26 -9.78 -2.11
CA HIS A 17 4.27 -9.71 -3.19
C HIS A 17 3.94 -8.25 -3.51
N LEU A 18 4.00 -7.38 -2.49
CA LEU A 18 3.86 -5.95 -2.61
C LEU A 18 5.18 -5.33 -2.12
N ASP A 19 6.02 -4.91 -3.05
CA ASP A 19 7.37 -4.40 -2.76
C ASP A 19 7.51 -2.99 -3.31
N PHE A 20 7.36 -2.00 -2.43
CA PHE A 20 7.50 -0.60 -2.81
C PHE A 20 8.92 -0.26 -3.26
N ASP A 21 9.93 -0.95 -2.71
CA ASP A 21 11.33 -0.69 -3.03
C ASP A 21 11.69 -1.11 -4.46
N ALA A 22 10.84 -1.90 -5.12
CA ALA A 22 11.01 -2.25 -6.52
C ALA A 22 10.70 -1.08 -7.47
N PHE A 23 10.13 0.01 -6.96
CA PHE A 23 9.73 1.16 -7.78
C PHE A 23 10.64 2.36 -7.51
N PRO A 24 11.51 2.74 -8.49
CA PRO A 24 12.44 3.86 -8.30
C PRO A 24 11.76 5.19 -7.98
N GLU A 25 10.58 5.43 -8.55
CA GLU A 25 9.82 6.65 -8.24
C GLU A 25 9.50 6.76 -6.76
N TYR A 26 9.15 5.64 -6.12
CA TYR A 26 8.87 5.62 -4.70
C TYR A 26 10.12 5.83 -3.86
N THR A 27 11.21 5.10 -4.17
CA THR A 27 12.45 5.19 -3.39
C THR A 27 13.09 6.57 -3.50
N ASP A 28 13.05 7.19 -4.68
CA ASP A 28 13.59 8.53 -4.89
C ASP A 28 12.81 9.57 -4.09
N LEU A 29 11.48 9.52 -4.13
CA LEU A 29 10.63 10.43 -3.35
C LEU A 29 10.79 10.21 -1.85
N LEU A 30 10.95 8.96 -1.43
CA LEU A 30 11.19 8.63 -0.02
C LEU A 30 12.48 9.27 0.46
N HIS A 31 13.58 9.12 -0.29
CA HIS A 31 14.86 9.69 0.07
C HIS A 31 14.80 11.23 0.10
N GLN A 32 14.15 11.84 -0.88
CA GLN A 32 13.95 13.30 -0.90
C GLN A 32 13.14 13.77 0.29
N SER A 33 12.09 13.04 0.66
CA SER A 33 11.25 13.37 1.80
C SER A 33 12.02 13.25 3.12
N MET A 34 12.82 12.20 3.27
CA MET A 34 13.62 11.98 4.46
C MET A 34 14.66 13.10 4.65
N ALA A 35 15.23 13.60 3.57
CA ALA A 35 16.26 14.64 3.61
C ALA A 35 15.74 15.99 4.13
N ILE A 36 14.43 16.23 4.08
CA ILE A 36 13.80 17.46 4.56
C ILE A 36 13.82 17.53 6.10
N PHE A 37 13.80 16.38 6.78
CA PHE A 37 13.66 16.32 8.23
C PHE A 37 15.02 16.20 8.92
N PRO A 38 15.14 16.75 10.16
CA PRO A 38 16.36 16.62 10.95
C PRO A 38 16.73 15.14 11.15
N GLY A 39 18.01 14.82 10.98
CA GLY A 39 18.50 13.46 11.12
C GLY A 39 18.25 12.55 9.92
N GLY A 40 17.58 13.05 8.86
CA GLY A 40 17.33 12.28 7.65
C GLY A 40 16.29 11.18 7.79
N ASN A 41 15.41 11.30 8.81
CA ASN A 41 14.36 10.31 9.05
C ASN A 41 12.98 10.96 9.06
N LEU A 42 11.97 10.23 8.57
CA LEU A 42 10.58 10.71 8.66
C LEU A 42 10.09 10.63 10.10
N PRO A 43 9.30 11.63 10.57
CA PRO A 43 8.61 11.53 11.86
C PRO A 43 7.70 10.31 11.90
N GLY A 44 7.52 9.73 13.10
CA GLY A 44 6.69 8.54 13.29
C GLY A 44 5.25 8.73 12.81
N GLU A 45 4.69 9.92 13.02
CA GLU A 45 3.34 10.26 12.59
C GLU A 45 3.20 10.20 11.07
N ILE A 46 4.23 10.62 10.33
CA ILE A 46 4.24 10.55 8.87
C ILE A 46 4.31 9.09 8.41
N VAL A 47 5.15 8.28 9.05
CA VAL A 47 5.23 6.84 8.75
C VAL A 47 3.88 6.16 8.99
N GLN A 48 3.22 6.47 10.11
CA GLN A 48 1.89 5.93 10.40
C GLN A 48 0.84 6.38 9.38
N LEU A 49 0.90 7.62 8.95
CA LEU A 49 0.01 8.14 7.91
C LEU A 49 0.17 7.37 6.61
N LEU A 50 1.41 7.15 6.18
CA LEU A 50 1.72 6.42 4.96
C LEU A 50 1.23 4.96 5.05
N ASP A 51 1.52 4.28 6.16
CA ASP A 51 1.09 2.90 6.38
C ASP A 51 -0.44 2.80 6.36
N THR A 52 -1.13 3.69 7.05
CA THR A 52 -2.59 3.69 7.10
C THR A 52 -3.17 3.97 5.71
N SER A 53 -2.64 4.95 4.99
CA SER A 53 -3.06 5.27 3.63
C SER A 53 -2.88 4.08 2.69
N ASN A 54 -1.74 3.42 2.79
CA ASN A 54 -1.43 2.24 1.97
C ASN A 54 -2.39 1.09 2.28
N CYS A 55 -2.70 0.85 3.56
CA CYS A 55 -3.67 -0.18 3.95
C CYS A 55 -5.07 0.12 3.42
N ILE A 56 -5.51 1.37 3.48
CA ILE A 56 -6.81 1.79 2.96
C ILE A 56 -6.86 1.57 1.44
N SER A 57 -5.82 1.98 0.74
CA SER A 57 -5.74 1.81 -0.73
C SER A 57 -5.72 0.34 -1.13
N PHE A 58 -4.98 -0.49 -0.39
CA PHE A 58 -4.95 -1.93 -0.61
C PHE A 58 -6.34 -2.56 -0.44
N ALA A 59 -7.03 -2.21 0.64
CA ALA A 59 -8.37 -2.73 0.91
C ALA A 59 -9.37 -2.32 -0.17
N HIS A 60 -9.29 -1.06 -0.62
CA HIS A 60 -10.13 -0.56 -1.71
C HIS A 60 -9.83 -1.30 -3.02
N GLY A 61 -8.55 -1.47 -3.34
CA GLY A 61 -8.12 -2.19 -4.54
C GLY A 61 -8.60 -3.64 -4.55
N LEU A 62 -8.54 -4.31 -3.40
CA LEU A 62 -9.04 -5.68 -3.27
C LEU A 62 -10.54 -5.75 -3.51
N ARG A 63 -11.32 -4.83 -2.92
CA ARG A 63 -12.77 -4.76 -3.14
C ARG A 63 -13.10 -4.48 -4.60
N LEU A 64 -12.38 -3.56 -5.21
CA LEU A 64 -12.55 -3.22 -6.62
C LEU A 64 -12.26 -4.43 -7.50
N GLY A 65 -11.16 -5.15 -7.23
CA GLY A 65 -10.80 -6.35 -7.95
C GLY A 65 -11.89 -7.43 -7.90
N LEU A 66 -12.48 -7.65 -6.73
CA LEU A 66 -13.58 -8.60 -6.56
C LEU A 66 -14.83 -8.18 -7.35
N ARG A 67 -15.16 -6.88 -7.35
CA ARG A 67 -16.29 -6.37 -8.14
C ARG A 67 -16.05 -6.52 -9.63
N LEU A 68 -14.85 -6.23 -10.11
CA LEU A 68 -14.49 -6.39 -11.52
C LEU A 68 -14.54 -7.86 -11.94
N LYS A 69 -14.12 -8.76 -11.08
CA LYS A 69 -14.22 -10.20 -11.33
C LYS A 69 -15.67 -10.63 -11.49
N ARG A 70 -16.56 -10.20 -10.59
CA ARG A 70 -17.99 -10.52 -10.66
C ARG A 70 -18.62 -9.97 -11.93
N TRP A 71 -18.29 -8.72 -12.28
CA TRP A 71 -18.76 -8.09 -13.50
C TRP A 71 -18.32 -8.88 -14.73
N ALA A 72 -17.04 -9.24 -14.81
CA ALA A 72 -16.51 -10.02 -15.94
C ALA A 72 -17.19 -11.38 -16.05
N GLN A 73 -17.48 -12.05 -14.92
CA GLN A 73 -18.15 -13.35 -14.90
C GLN A 73 -19.62 -13.22 -15.33
N SER A 74 -20.24 -12.07 -15.17
CA SER A 74 -21.64 -11.84 -15.56
C SER A 74 -21.83 -11.51 -17.03
N LEU A 75 -20.74 -11.23 -17.77
CA LEU A 75 -20.82 -10.92 -19.18
C LEU A 75 -21.16 -12.17 -20.00
N PRO A 76 -22.05 -12.07 -20.97
CA PRO A 76 -22.32 -13.18 -21.89
C PRO A 76 -21.10 -13.44 -22.78
N LEU A 77 -20.75 -14.70 -22.92
CA LEU A 77 -19.64 -15.12 -23.79
C LEU A 77 -20.15 -15.57 -25.14
#